data_0a16387154f1263694a6f913758fadb1
#
_entry.id   0a16387154f1263694a6f913758fadb1
#
_cell.length_a   1.000
_cell.length_b   1.000
_cell.length_c   1.000
_cell.angle_alpha   90.00
_cell.angle_beta   90.00
_cell.angle_gamma   90.00
#
_symmetry.space_group_name_H-M   'P 1'
#
loop_
_entity.id
_entity.type
_entity.pdbx_description
1 polymer ?
#
loop_
_entity_poly.entity_id
_entity_poly.type
_entity_poly.pdbx_seq_one_letter_code
_entity_poly.pdbx_strand_id
1 'polypeptide(L)'
;VNNNAAAVMLILSTMAKGGEVVVSRGELIEIGGKFRIPDVMEQSGAKLVEIGTTNKTHLSDYEEAVTENTKAFLKVHTSNYSIVGFTQSVTASELKPLAEDKGLPIIEDLGSGVLIDLAKFGLTHEPTVQEAIEAGVDVVCFSGDKLLGGPQEGIIIGKKKYINMMKKNQ
;
A
#
# COMPACT_ATOMS: atom_id res chain seq x y z
N VAL A 1 2.84 -15.82 -1.24
CA VAL A 1 4.32 -15.81 -1.13
C VAL A 1 4.74 -15.94 0.32
N ASN A 2 6.05 -16.01 0.61
CA ASN A 2 6.59 -16.38 1.94
C ASN A 2 6.16 -15.48 3.10
N ASN A 3 6.01 -14.16 2.84
CA ASN A 3 5.60 -13.17 3.82
C ASN A 3 5.16 -11.88 3.11
N ASN A 4 4.64 -10.91 3.86
CA ASN A 4 4.17 -9.66 3.29
C ASN A 4 5.29 -8.81 2.66
N ALA A 5 6.52 -8.88 3.18
CA ALA A 5 7.69 -8.22 2.55
C ALA A 5 7.91 -8.72 1.12
N ALA A 6 7.85 -10.04 0.92
CA ALA A 6 7.96 -10.67 -0.39
C ALA A 6 6.75 -10.30 -1.28
N ALA A 7 5.57 -10.10 -0.71
CA ALA A 7 4.39 -9.64 -1.45
C ALA A 7 4.60 -8.21 -1.98
N VAL A 8 5.02 -7.27 -1.15
CA VAL A 8 5.33 -5.89 -1.57
C VAL A 8 6.43 -5.88 -2.64
N MET A 9 7.50 -6.65 -2.43
CA MET A 9 8.59 -6.80 -3.41
C MET A 9 8.09 -7.30 -4.77
N LEU A 10 7.26 -8.36 -4.77
CA LEU A 10 6.70 -8.93 -6.00
C LEU A 10 5.79 -7.93 -6.72
N ILE A 11 4.94 -7.23 -5.99
CA ILE A 11 4.05 -6.21 -6.55
C ILE A 11 4.88 -5.12 -7.25
N LEU A 12 5.80 -4.51 -6.52
CA LEU A 12 6.59 -3.39 -7.01
C LEU A 12 7.52 -3.78 -8.17
N SER A 13 8.22 -4.92 -8.07
CA SER A 13 9.08 -5.41 -9.15
C SER A 13 8.32 -5.79 -10.42
N THR A 14 7.03 -6.14 -10.29
CA THR A 14 6.16 -6.46 -11.43
C THR A 14 5.54 -5.22 -12.05
N MET A 15 5.06 -4.29 -11.23
CA MET A 15 4.20 -3.19 -11.68
C MET A 15 4.95 -1.88 -11.87
N ALA A 16 6.09 -1.69 -11.21
CA ALA A 16 6.76 -0.40 -11.13
C ALA A 16 8.28 -0.41 -11.38
N LYS A 17 8.85 -1.55 -11.77
CA LYS A 17 10.30 -1.66 -12.03
C LYS A 17 10.77 -0.60 -13.02
N GLY A 18 11.79 0.17 -12.62
CA GLY A 18 12.36 1.26 -13.41
C GLY A 18 11.53 2.54 -13.45
N GLY A 19 10.33 2.56 -12.86
CA GLY A 19 9.45 3.72 -12.79
C GLY A 19 9.26 4.24 -11.37
N GLU A 20 8.46 5.28 -11.23
CA GLU A 20 8.22 6.02 -10.01
C GLU A 20 6.97 5.50 -9.29
N VAL A 21 7.04 5.42 -7.96
CA VAL A 21 5.91 5.11 -7.09
C VAL A 21 5.77 6.22 -6.08
N VAL A 22 4.60 6.84 -6.06
CA VAL A 22 4.31 7.98 -5.18
C VAL A 22 3.76 7.45 -3.85
N VAL A 23 4.37 7.89 -2.75
CA VAL A 23 4.03 7.47 -1.37
C VAL A 23 4.03 8.68 -0.44
N SER A 24 3.07 8.74 0.46
CA SER A 24 3.06 9.75 1.54
C SER A 24 4.22 9.51 2.53
N ARG A 25 4.93 10.56 2.93
CA ARG A 25 5.96 10.48 3.99
C ARG A 25 5.43 9.92 5.30
N GLY A 26 4.18 10.21 5.64
CA GLY A 26 3.53 9.65 6.83
C GLY A 26 3.29 8.14 6.76
N GLU A 27 3.46 7.53 5.61
CA GLU A 27 3.26 6.10 5.36
C GLU A 27 4.58 5.32 5.13
N LEU A 28 5.73 6.00 5.23
CA LEU A 28 7.05 5.35 5.14
C LEU A 28 7.41 4.68 6.45
N ILE A 29 6.83 3.50 6.68
CA ILE A 29 6.96 2.78 7.93
C ILE A 29 8.18 1.86 7.96
N GLU A 30 8.67 1.58 9.18
CA GLU A 30 9.50 0.44 9.50
C GLU A 30 8.69 -0.58 10.28
N ILE A 31 8.67 -1.82 9.78
CA ILE A 31 8.08 -2.96 10.45
C ILE A 31 9.23 -3.77 11.05
N GLY A 32 9.23 -4.49 12.05
CA GLY A 32 10.35 -5.16 12.72
C GLY A 32 11.46 -5.68 11.79
N GLY A 33 12.66 -5.87 12.35
CA GLY A 33 13.81 -6.40 11.63
C GLY A 33 14.44 -5.46 10.58
N LYS A 34 14.25 -4.16 10.73
CA LYS A 34 14.71 -3.12 9.78
C LYS A 34 14.05 -3.22 8.39
N PHE A 35 12.87 -3.86 8.31
CA PHE A 35 12.08 -3.83 7.08
C PHE A 35 11.47 -2.43 6.93
N ARG A 36 11.94 -1.68 5.94
CA ARG A 36 11.52 -0.32 5.64
C ARG A 36 10.96 -0.24 4.23
N ILE A 37 9.87 0.48 4.06
CA ILE A 37 9.25 0.68 2.74
C ILE A 37 10.24 1.26 1.71
N PRO A 38 11.07 2.28 2.02
CA PRO A 38 12.07 2.77 1.07
C PRO A 38 13.07 1.71 0.61
N ASP A 39 13.57 0.87 1.53
CA ASP A 39 14.55 -0.17 1.21
C ASP A 39 13.97 -1.24 0.28
N VAL A 40 12.71 -1.63 0.55
CA VAL A 40 11.99 -2.60 -0.31
C VAL A 40 11.74 -2.01 -1.70
N MET A 41 11.39 -0.74 -1.76
CA MET A 41 11.16 -0.07 -3.04
C MET A 41 12.44 -0.02 -3.88
N GLU A 42 13.56 0.37 -3.28
CA GLU A 42 14.86 0.37 -3.95
C GLU A 42 15.23 -1.03 -4.46
N GLN A 43 15.10 -2.06 -3.61
CA GLN A 43 15.40 -3.45 -3.98
C GLN A 43 14.47 -4.00 -5.08
N SER A 44 13.23 -3.52 -5.16
CA SER A 44 12.29 -3.90 -6.22
C SER A 44 12.65 -3.30 -7.59
N GLY A 45 13.55 -2.32 -7.62
CA GLY A 45 13.89 -1.54 -8.79
C GLY A 45 12.92 -0.41 -9.11
N ALA A 46 11.96 -0.13 -8.24
CA ALA A 46 11.11 1.04 -8.32
C ALA A 46 11.80 2.27 -7.70
N LYS A 47 11.40 3.46 -8.14
CA LYS A 47 11.89 4.73 -7.60
C LYS A 47 10.85 5.30 -6.65
N LEU A 48 11.25 5.56 -5.42
CA LEU A 48 10.42 6.22 -4.42
C LEU A 48 10.25 7.71 -4.76
N VAL A 49 9.01 8.17 -4.80
CA VAL A 49 8.64 9.59 -4.85
C VAL A 49 7.85 9.91 -3.58
N GLU A 50 8.54 10.55 -2.64
CA GLU A 50 7.96 10.94 -1.35
C GLU A 50 7.18 12.25 -1.48
N ILE A 51 5.94 12.28 -0.95
CA ILE A 51 5.09 13.46 -0.99
C ILE A 51 4.61 13.87 0.41
N GLY A 52 4.18 15.11 0.52
CA GLY A 52 3.67 15.67 1.76
C GLY A 52 4.74 15.77 2.84
N THR A 53 4.31 15.70 4.08
CA THR A 53 5.15 15.71 5.28
C THR A 53 4.81 14.53 6.18
N THR A 54 5.53 14.39 7.32
CA THR A 54 5.27 13.31 8.28
C THR A 54 3.82 13.28 8.76
N ASN A 55 3.19 14.43 8.97
CA ASN A 55 1.87 14.54 9.57
C ASN A 55 0.77 15.03 8.63
N LYS A 56 1.13 15.52 7.43
CA LYS A 56 0.13 16.00 6.47
C LYS A 56 0.49 15.65 5.04
N THR A 57 -0.48 15.09 4.34
CA THR A 57 -0.45 14.87 2.90
C THR A 57 -1.81 15.24 2.32
N HIS A 58 -1.80 16.04 1.27
CA HIS A 58 -3.00 16.51 0.56
C HIS A 58 -3.13 15.81 -0.79
N LEU A 59 -4.32 15.81 -1.35
CA LEU A 59 -4.54 15.24 -2.69
C LEU A 59 -3.72 15.97 -3.76
N SER A 60 -3.52 17.29 -3.61
CA SER A 60 -2.66 18.09 -4.48
C SER A 60 -1.22 17.60 -4.51
N ASP A 61 -0.70 17.08 -3.39
CA ASP A 61 0.67 16.55 -3.35
C ASP A 61 0.82 15.32 -4.26
N TYR A 62 -0.23 14.47 -4.33
CA TYR A 62 -0.27 13.35 -5.27
C TYR A 62 -0.36 13.83 -6.72
N GLU A 63 -1.22 14.81 -7.00
CA GLU A 63 -1.42 15.36 -8.34
C GLU A 63 -0.14 15.99 -8.89
N GLU A 64 0.55 16.81 -8.10
CA GLU A 64 1.79 17.49 -8.46
C GLU A 64 2.97 16.54 -8.66
N ALA A 65 2.96 15.39 -7.98
CA ALA A 65 4.03 14.39 -8.06
C ALA A 65 3.94 13.49 -9.29
N VAL A 66 2.81 13.47 -10.01
CA VAL A 66 2.66 12.60 -11.19
C VAL A 66 3.52 13.09 -12.35
N THR A 67 4.36 12.20 -12.86
CA THR A 67 5.18 12.39 -14.06
C THR A 67 4.87 11.32 -15.11
N GLU A 68 5.47 11.40 -16.27
CA GLU A 68 5.41 10.35 -17.30
C GLU A 68 6.03 9.02 -16.86
N ASN A 69 6.89 9.06 -15.83
CA ASN A 69 7.56 7.89 -15.26
C ASN A 69 6.76 7.25 -14.12
N THR A 70 5.72 7.89 -13.62
CA THR A 70 4.89 7.36 -12.53
C THR A 70 4.18 6.08 -12.97
N LYS A 71 4.25 5.04 -12.15
CA LYS A 71 3.68 3.72 -12.41
C LYS A 71 2.55 3.34 -11.45
N ALA A 72 2.58 3.86 -10.23
CA ALA A 72 1.58 3.55 -9.22
C ALA A 72 1.56 4.58 -8.10
N PHE A 73 0.44 4.62 -7.39
CA PHE A 73 0.32 5.16 -6.04
C PHE A 73 0.40 3.99 -5.05
N LEU A 74 1.23 4.13 -4.01
CA LEU A 74 1.32 3.16 -2.92
C LEU A 74 0.77 3.78 -1.64
N LYS A 75 -0.21 3.12 -1.04
CA LYS A 75 -0.74 3.37 0.29
C LYS A 75 -0.17 2.33 1.24
N VAL A 76 0.26 2.75 2.43
CA VAL A 76 0.75 1.83 3.46
C VAL A 76 0.03 2.13 4.76
N HIS A 77 -0.68 1.14 5.28
CA HIS A 77 -1.37 1.26 6.55
C HIS A 77 -0.37 1.29 7.72
N THR A 78 -0.48 2.32 8.57
CA THR A 78 0.40 2.52 9.72
C THR A 78 -0.06 1.69 10.92
N SER A 79 -0.02 0.35 10.78
CA SER A 79 -0.56 -0.61 11.74
C SER A 79 0.15 -0.65 13.10
N ASN A 80 1.39 -0.16 13.19
CA ASN A 80 2.24 -0.26 14.37
C ASN A 80 2.55 1.08 15.06
N TYR A 81 2.01 2.19 14.56
CA TYR A 81 2.08 3.51 15.19
C TYR A 81 0.92 4.39 14.72
N SER A 82 0.73 5.52 15.41
CA SER A 82 -0.23 6.54 15.00
C SER A 82 0.38 7.94 15.10
N ILE A 83 -0.02 8.82 14.18
CA ILE A 83 0.34 10.24 14.22
C ILE A 83 -0.88 11.01 14.75
N VAL A 84 -0.71 11.70 15.87
CA VAL A 84 -1.79 12.41 16.57
C VAL A 84 -1.52 13.90 16.59
N GLY A 85 -2.56 14.73 16.46
CA GLY A 85 -2.47 16.18 16.49
C GLY A 85 -2.93 16.80 15.17
N PHE A 86 -2.18 17.76 14.66
CA PHE A 86 -2.47 18.42 13.37
C PHE A 86 -2.10 17.49 12.21
N THR A 87 -2.96 16.55 11.88
CA THR A 87 -2.72 15.51 10.86
C THR A 87 -3.69 15.63 9.71
N GLN A 88 -3.26 15.19 8.54
CA GLN A 88 -4.11 14.95 7.35
C GLN A 88 -3.51 13.84 6.51
N SER A 89 -4.34 12.92 6.07
CA SER A 89 -3.98 11.86 5.14
C SER A 89 -5.02 11.79 4.01
N VAL A 90 -4.63 11.22 2.89
CA VAL A 90 -5.51 10.98 1.75
C VAL A 90 -5.88 9.51 1.75
N THR A 91 -7.17 9.21 1.81
CA THR A 91 -7.68 7.84 1.73
C THR A 91 -7.59 7.29 0.30
N ALA A 92 -7.67 5.98 0.14
CA ALA A 92 -7.71 5.36 -1.19
C ALA A 92 -8.93 5.83 -2.00
N SER A 93 -10.07 6.01 -1.35
CA SER A 93 -11.30 6.52 -1.99
C SER A 93 -11.17 7.96 -2.50
N GLU A 94 -10.47 8.83 -1.75
CA GLU A 94 -10.18 10.20 -2.20
C GLU A 94 -9.15 10.23 -3.34
N LEU A 95 -8.19 9.30 -3.34
CA LEU A 95 -7.16 9.19 -4.37
C LEU A 95 -7.70 8.57 -5.67
N LYS A 96 -8.75 7.79 -5.59
CA LYS A 96 -9.30 6.99 -6.70
C LYS A 96 -9.62 7.80 -7.96
N PRO A 97 -10.32 8.96 -7.89
CA PRO A 97 -10.61 9.76 -9.09
C PRO A 97 -9.33 10.23 -9.80
N LEU A 98 -8.31 10.66 -9.06
CA LEU A 98 -7.03 11.06 -9.63
C LEU A 98 -6.31 9.86 -10.28
N ALA A 99 -6.30 8.72 -9.63
CA ALA A 99 -5.70 7.50 -10.15
C ALA A 99 -6.34 7.06 -11.48
N GLU A 100 -7.67 7.17 -11.59
CA GLU A 100 -8.41 6.88 -12.81
C GLU A 100 -8.12 7.88 -13.93
N ASP A 101 -8.11 9.18 -13.63
CA ASP A 101 -7.75 10.23 -14.59
C ASP A 101 -6.35 10.03 -15.18
N LYS A 102 -5.39 9.66 -14.34
CA LYS A 102 -4.00 9.40 -14.75
C LYS A 102 -3.75 7.99 -15.29
N GLY A 103 -4.73 7.09 -15.19
CA GLY A 103 -4.58 5.69 -15.59
C GLY A 103 -3.59 4.90 -14.72
N LEU A 104 -3.38 5.33 -13.47
CA LEU A 104 -2.44 4.75 -12.51
C LEU A 104 -3.15 3.79 -11.55
N PRO A 105 -2.55 2.64 -11.20
CA PRO A 105 -3.08 1.77 -10.16
C PRO A 105 -2.80 2.32 -8.75
N ILE A 106 -3.73 2.02 -7.84
CA ILE A 106 -3.53 2.17 -6.40
C ILE A 106 -3.16 0.81 -5.83
N ILE A 107 -2.02 0.73 -5.16
CA ILE A 107 -1.53 -0.42 -4.40
C ILE A 107 -1.70 -0.10 -2.92
N GLU A 108 -2.15 -1.04 -2.11
CA GLU A 108 -2.25 -0.85 -0.66
C GLU A 108 -1.60 -2.01 0.09
N ASP A 109 -0.63 -1.68 0.96
CA ASP A 109 -0.09 -2.60 1.96
C ASP A 109 -0.85 -2.40 3.28
N LEU A 110 -1.76 -3.31 3.58
CA LEU A 110 -2.51 -3.31 4.85
C LEU A 110 -1.71 -3.91 6.01
N GLY A 111 -0.77 -4.79 5.72
CA GLY A 111 0.05 -5.47 6.72
C GLY A 111 -0.73 -6.37 7.68
N SER A 112 -1.79 -5.89 8.31
CA SER A 112 -2.53 -6.58 9.39
C SER A 112 -3.38 -7.77 8.93
N GLY A 113 -3.96 -7.72 7.75
CA GLY A 113 -4.72 -8.83 7.16
C GLY A 113 -6.08 -9.12 7.83
N VAL A 114 -6.73 -8.10 8.38
CA VAL A 114 -8.04 -8.28 8.99
C VAL A 114 -9.14 -8.43 7.93
N LEU A 115 -9.99 -9.45 8.09
CA LEU A 115 -11.13 -9.73 7.19
C LEU A 115 -12.48 -9.43 7.84
N ILE A 116 -12.51 -9.14 9.14
CA ILE A 116 -13.72 -8.84 9.90
C ILE A 116 -13.56 -7.50 10.60
N ASP A 117 -14.63 -6.73 10.63
CA ASP A 117 -14.66 -5.47 11.36
C ASP A 117 -14.57 -5.72 12.88
N LEU A 118 -13.41 -5.39 13.47
CA LEU A 118 -13.13 -5.58 14.90
C LEU A 118 -13.98 -4.68 15.79
N ALA A 119 -14.50 -3.56 15.28
CA ALA A 119 -15.35 -2.66 16.03
C ALA A 119 -16.66 -3.34 16.48
N LYS A 120 -17.14 -4.34 15.74
CA LYS A 120 -18.30 -5.17 16.13
C LYS A 120 -18.08 -5.95 17.42
N PHE A 121 -16.83 -6.11 17.86
CA PHE A 121 -16.45 -6.80 19.09
C PHE A 121 -15.94 -5.84 20.16
N GLY A 122 -16.16 -4.52 19.99
CA GLY A 122 -15.75 -3.50 20.95
C GLY A 122 -14.25 -3.15 20.91
N LEU A 123 -13.54 -3.56 19.86
CA LEU A 123 -12.13 -3.22 19.62
C LEU A 123 -12.02 -1.98 18.73
N THR A 124 -10.83 -1.39 18.67
CA THR A 124 -10.56 -0.31 17.73
C THR A 124 -10.74 -0.81 16.29
N HIS A 125 -11.37 0.00 15.45
CA HIS A 125 -11.50 -0.31 14.04
C HIS A 125 -10.11 -0.45 13.39
N GLU A 126 -9.93 -1.53 12.65
CA GLU A 126 -8.76 -1.79 11.81
C GLU A 126 -9.26 -1.95 10.38
N PRO A 127 -8.66 -1.27 9.38
CA PRO A 127 -9.09 -1.34 7.99
C PRO A 127 -9.10 -2.78 7.49
N THR A 128 -10.23 -3.21 6.94
CA THR A 128 -10.38 -4.55 6.38
C THR A 128 -9.93 -4.62 4.92
N VAL A 129 -9.60 -5.82 4.47
CA VAL A 129 -9.28 -6.08 3.04
C VAL A 129 -10.46 -5.71 2.14
N GLN A 130 -11.70 -5.96 2.61
CA GLN A 130 -12.91 -5.63 1.87
C GLN A 130 -13.06 -4.12 1.68
N GLU A 131 -12.84 -3.33 2.74
CA GLU A 131 -12.89 -1.87 2.67
C GLU A 131 -11.87 -1.30 1.68
N ALA A 132 -10.65 -1.83 1.65
CA ALA A 132 -9.65 -1.42 0.66
C ALA A 132 -10.11 -1.68 -0.79
N ILE A 133 -10.69 -2.84 -1.05
CA ILE A 133 -11.24 -3.19 -2.38
C ILE A 133 -12.42 -2.29 -2.74
N GLU A 134 -13.32 -2.04 -1.80
CA GLU A 134 -14.49 -1.14 -1.97
C GLU A 134 -14.07 0.31 -2.20
N ALA A 135 -12.98 0.77 -1.55
CA ALA A 135 -12.36 2.07 -1.79
C ALA A 135 -11.72 2.20 -3.18
N GLY A 136 -11.66 1.10 -3.94
CA GLY A 136 -11.19 1.09 -5.31
C GLY A 136 -9.70 0.82 -5.48
N VAL A 137 -9.03 0.25 -4.47
CA VAL A 137 -7.65 -0.21 -4.57
C VAL A 137 -7.54 -1.31 -5.63
N ASP A 138 -6.49 -1.25 -6.44
CA ASP A 138 -6.28 -2.19 -7.54
C ASP A 138 -5.56 -3.47 -7.10
N VAL A 139 -4.67 -3.36 -6.12
CA VAL A 139 -3.91 -4.47 -5.54
C VAL A 139 -3.73 -4.22 -4.05
N VAL A 140 -4.11 -5.18 -3.22
CA VAL A 140 -3.94 -5.17 -1.77
C VAL A 140 -3.01 -6.30 -1.36
N CYS A 141 -2.10 -6.06 -0.42
CA CYS A 141 -1.32 -7.12 0.19
C CYS A 141 -1.34 -7.05 1.72
N PHE A 142 -1.17 -8.20 2.35
CA PHE A 142 -1.20 -8.34 3.80
C PHE A 142 -0.57 -9.65 4.28
N SER A 143 -0.25 -9.72 5.58
CA SER A 143 0.27 -10.92 6.24
C SER A 143 -0.82 -11.91 6.62
N GLY A 144 -0.56 -13.21 6.49
CA GLY A 144 -1.48 -14.25 6.96
C GLY A 144 -1.36 -14.55 8.46
N ASP A 145 -0.20 -14.29 9.07
CA ASP A 145 0.16 -14.65 10.45
C ASP A 145 -0.13 -13.56 11.50
N LYS A 146 -0.89 -12.53 11.12
CA LYS A 146 -1.33 -11.47 12.04
C LYS A 146 -2.82 -11.63 12.37
N LEU A 147 -3.65 -10.65 12.05
CA LEU A 147 -5.07 -10.68 12.39
C LEU A 147 -5.90 -11.71 11.60
N LEU A 148 -5.38 -12.20 10.47
CA LEU A 148 -5.98 -13.34 9.79
C LEU A 148 -5.87 -14.65 10.63
N GLY A 149 -4.81 -14.78 11.46
CA GLY A 149 -4.60 -15.94 12.33
C GLY A 149 -4.13 -17.19 11.59
N GLY A 150 -3.60 -17.05 10.39
CA GLY A 150 -3.05 -18.13 9.56
C GLY A 150 -1.54 -18.33 9.73
N PRO A 151 -0.90 -19.09 8.84
CA PRO A 151 0.55 -19.24 8.80
C PRO A 151 1.22 -17.94 8.31
N GLN A 152 2.55 -17.86 8.50
CA GLN A 152 3.33 -16.77 7.91
C GLN A 152 3.31 -16.88 6.39
N GLU A 153 2.65 -15.94 5.77
CA GLU A 153 2.54 -15.83 4.33
C GLU A 153 2.26 -14.37 3.91
N GLY A 154 2.56 -14.02 2.69
CA GLY A 154 2.12 -12.79 2.05
C GLY A 154 0.99 -13.09 1.08
N ILE A 155 -0.16 -12.51 1.29
CA ILE A 155 -1.34 -12.66 0.46
C ILE A 155 -1.47 -11.41 -0.41
N ILE A 156 -1.76 -11.63 -1.71
CA ILE A 156 -1.98 -10.55 -2.68
C ILE A 156 -3.34 -10.76 -3.33
N ILE A 157 -4.19 -9.78 -3.21
CA ILE A 157 -5.53 -9.74 -3.82
C ILE A 157 -5.62 -8.52 -4.72
N GLY A 158 -6.31 -8.62 -5.85
CA GLY A 158 -6.49 -7.47 -6.71
C GLY A 158 -7.06 -7.81 -8.08
N LYS A 159 -7.05 -6.82 -8.96
CA LYS A 159 -7.56 -6.97 -10.33
C LYS A 159 -6.80 -8.06 -11.08
N LYS A 160 -7.53 -8.92 -11.76
CA LYS A 160 -7.02 -10.10 -12.49
C LYS A 160 -5.82 -9.78 -13.39
N LYS A 161 -5.82 -8.60 -14.02
CA LYS A 161 -4.71 -8.19 -14.91
C LYS A 161 -3.39 -8.12 -14.17
N TYR A 162 -3.35 -7.54 -12.96
CA TYR A 162 -2.13 -7.39 -12.16
C TYR A 162 -1.70 -8.71 -11.54
N ILE A 163 -2.66 -9.49 -11.02
CA ILE A 163 -2.38 -10.82 -10.48
C ILE A 163 -1.77 -11.73 -11.55
N ASN A 164 -2.27 -11.69 -12.79
CA ASN A 164 -1.71 -12.45 -13.89
C ASN A 164 -0.30 -12.01 -14.30
N MET A 165 0.04 -10.73 -14.16
CA MET A 165 1.41 -10.23 -14.36
C MET A 165 2.36 -10.79 -13.30
N MET A 166 1.96 -10.74 -12.03
CA MET A 166 2.77 -11.25 -10.90
C MET A 166 3.04 -12.76 -11.01
N LYS A 167 2.05 -13.55 -11.44
CA LYS A 167 2.22 -14.99 -11.67
C LYS A 167 3.26 -15.33 -12.74
N LYS A 168 3.61 -14.38 -13.61
CA LYS A 168 4.60 -14.53 -14.68
C LYS A 168 5.95 -13.88 -14.34
N ASN A 169 6.04 -13.16 -13.23
CA ASN A 169 7.28 -12.54 -12.79
C ASN A 169 8.23 -13.64 -12.28
N GLN A 170 9.43 -13.67 -12.85
CA GLN A 170 10.50 -14.64 -12.51
C GLN A 170 11.60 -13.93 -11.74
#